data_27cb0760fcd99d3d195982c41647eebc
#
_entry.id   27cb0760fcd99d3d195982c41647eebc
#
_cell.length_a   1.000
_cell.length_b   1.000
_cell.length_c   1.000
_cell.angle_alpha   90.00
_cell.angle_beta   90.00
_cell.angle_gamma   90.00
#
_symmetry.space_group_name_H-M   'P 1'
#
loop_
_entity.id
_entity.type
_entity.pdbx_description
1 polymer ?
#
loop_
_entity_poly.entity_id
_entity_poly.type
_entity_poly.pdbx_seq_one_letter_code
_entity_poly.pdbx_strand_id
1 'polypeptide(L)'
;MQIEVIIEKKLHKLNAEEGKTILETLQEHGIHVLTAPCGGRGRCGKCTVEVEHMGEVLACMTKVTDGMRITIPKVQLRAQKSKIAENGTVTHYPADDGEGLDAACDIGTTTVVCHLIDGKTGDCLLYTSDAADEL
;
A
#
# COMPACT_ATOMS: atom_id res chain seq x y z
N MET A 1 -5.61 -17.10 -18.69
CA MET A 1 -5.65 -18.01 -17.52
C MET A 1 -6.55 -17.40 -16.46
N GLN A 2 -7.24 -18.22 -15.68
CA GLN A 2 -8.10 -17.74 -14.59
C GLN A 2 -7.53 -18.17 -13.26
N ILE A 3 -7.45 -17.23 -12.30
CA ILE A 3 -6.99 -17.48 -10.94
C ILE A 3 -8.05 -17.07 -9.93
N GLU A 4 -8.01 -17.65 -8.75
CA GLU A 4 -8.90 -17.35 -7.65
C GLU A 4 -8.11 -16.70 -6.51
N VAL A 5 -8.56 -15.53 -6.05
CA VAL A 5 -7.91 -14.80 -4.96
C VAL A 5 -8.89 -14.61 -3.82
N ILE A 6 -8.52 -15.05 -2.64
CA ILE A 6 -9.32 -14.94 -1.41
C ILE A 6 -8.78 -13.79 -0.58
N ILE A 7 -9.62 -12.75 -0.41
CA ILE A 7 -9.33 -11.56 0.38
C ILE A 7 -10.43 -11.41 1.43
N GLU A 8 -10.10 -11.39 2.70
CA GLU A 8 -11.07 -11.28 3.82
C GLU A 8 -12.27 -12.23 3.68
N LYS A 9 -12.03 -13.48 3.28
CA LYS A 9 -13.05 -14.52 3.00
C LYS A 9 -13.91 -14.27 1.76
N LYS A 10 -13.64 -13.25 0.96
CA LYS A 10 -14.29 -13.02 -0.33
C LYS A 10 -13.45 -13.60 -1.44
N LEU A 11 -14.10 -14.36 -2.33
CA LEU A 11 -13.46 -14.93 -3.51
C LEU A 11 -13.54 -13.95 -4.68
N HIS A 12 -12.40 -13.65 -5.26
CA HIS A 12 -12.25 -12.86 -6.48
C HIS A 12 -11.71 -13.75 -7.59
N LYS A 13 -12.38 -13.78 -8.73
CA LYS A 13 -11.89 -14.47 -9.93
C LYS A 13 -11.23 -13.44 -10.85
N LEU A 14 -9.97 -13.64 -11.14
CA LEU A 14 -9.16 -12.71 -11.93
C LEU A 14 -8.66 -13.40 -13.20
N ASN A 15 -8.60 -12.65 -14.28
CA ASN A 15 -7.92 -13.08 -15.50
C ASN A 15 -6.43 -12.73 -15.37
N ALA A 16 -5.59 -13.73 -15.54
CA ALA A 16 -4.15 -13.57 -15.47
C ALA A 16 -3.50 -13.83 -16.84
N GLU A 17 -2.44 -13.12 -17.14
CA GLU A 17 -1.61 -13.34 -18.30
C GLU A 17 -0.46 -14.30 -17.96
N GLU A 18 -0.10 -15.16 -18.91
CA GLU A 18 1.00 -16.09 -18.75
C GLU A 18 2.33 -15.33 -18.54
N GLY A 19 3.11 -15.78 -17.58
CA GLY A 19 4.43 -15.23 -17.28
C GLY A 19 4.45 -14.10 -16.26
N LYS A 20 3.31 -13.49 -15.92
CA LYS A 20 3.19 -12.48 -14.86
C LYS A 20 3.27 -13.10 -13.48
N THR A 21 3.72 -12.31 -12.52
CA THR A 21 3.73 -12.69 -11.11
C THR A 21 2.36 -12.47 -10.47
N ILE A 22 2.14 -13.09 -9.31
CA ILE A 22 0.93 -12.87 -8.52
C ILE A 22 0.77 -11.39 -8.19
N LEU A 23 1.86 -10.72 -7.80
CA LEU A 23 1.84 -9.29 -7.44
C LEU A 23 1.41 -8.42 -8.61
N GLU A 24 2.03 -8.60 -9.79
CA GLU A 24 1.70 -7.85 -11.01
C GLU A 24 0.23 -8.05 -11.41
N THR A 25 -0.25 -9.29 -11.37
CA THR A 25 -1.65 -9.61 -11.69
C THR A 25 -2.62 -8.91 -10.74
N LEU A 26 -2.34 -8.90 -9.44
CA LEU A 26 -3.18 -8.19 -8.47
C LEU A 26 -3.22 -6.68 -8.72
N GLN A 27 -2.07 -6.07 -8.98
CA GLN A 27 -1.95 -4.63 -9.25
C GLN A 27 -2.71 -4.21 -10.51
N GLU A 28 -2.64 -5.00 -11.58
CA GLU A 28 -3.39 -4.74 -12.82
C GLU A 28 -4.92 -4.76 -12.64
N HIS A 29 -5.39 -5.54 -11.69
CA HIS A 29 -6.81 -5.58 -11.33
C HIS A 29 -7.19 -4.56 -10.24
N GLY A 30 -6.29 -3.61 -9.93
CA GLY A 30 -6.54 -2.60 -8.91
C GLY A 30 -6.56 -3.13 -7.48
N ILE A 31 -6.03 -4.32 -7.24
CA ILE A 31 -5.96 -4.96 -5.92
C ILE A 31 -4.59 -4.66 -5.29
N HIS A 32 -4.52 -3.58 -4.53
CA HIS A 32 -3.30 -3.10 -3.87
C HIS A 32 -3.24 -3.52 -2.39
N VAL A 33 -3.56 -4.77 -2.09
CA VAL A 33 -3.61 -5.29 -0.71
C VAL A 33 -2.27 -5.85 -0.21
N LEU A 34 -1.30 -6.03 -1.11
CA LEU A 34 0.03 -6.52 -0.75
C LEU A 34 1.02 -5.36 -0.73
N THR A 35 1.78 -5.27 0.36
CA THR A 35 2.93 -4.38 0.46
C THR A 35 4.16 -5.04 -0.15
N ALA A 36 4.81 -4.34 -1.09
CA ALA A 36 6.06 -4.79 -1.69
C ALA A 36 7.09 -3.66 -1.70
N PRO A 37 7.57 -3.18 -0.53
CA PRO A 37 8.43 -2.01 -0.43
C PRO A 37 9.77 -2.17 -1.14
N CYS A 38 10.18 -3.38 -1.46
CA CYS A 38 11.36 -3.63 -2.29
C CYS A 38 11.13 -3.48 -3.80
N GLY A 39 9.94 -3.02 -4.22
CA GLY A 39 9.58 -2.92 -5.64
C GLY A 39 9.52 -4.27 -6.35
N GLY A 40 9.06 -5.31 -5.68
CA GLY A 40 8.91 -6.65 -6.27
C GLY A 40 10.21 -7.45 -6.44
N ARG A 41 11.29 -7.07 -5.76
CA ARG A 41 12.63 -7.69 -5.91
C ARG A 41 12.86 -8.91 -5.02
N GLY A 42 11.87 -9.41 -4.32
CA GLY A 42 11.97 -10.60 -3.46
C GLY A 42 12.81 -10.42 -2.18
N ARG A 43 13.22 -9.20 -1.83
CA ARG A 43 14.17 -8.95 -0.73
C ARG A 43 13.51 -8.70 0.63
N CYS A 44 12.33 -8.10 0.64
CA CYS A 44 11.70 -7.67 1.91
C CYS A 44 10.83 -8.75 2.57
N GLY A 45 10.41 -9.78 1.84
CA GLY A 45 9.53 -10.83 2.34
C GLY A 45 8.10 -10.38 2.70
N LYS A 46 7.74 -9.12 2.43
CA LYS A 46 6.47 -8.53 2.89
C LYS A 46 5.26 -8.85 2.00
N CYS A 47 5.48 -9.39 0.80
CA CYS A 47 4.41 -9.77 -0.14
C CYS A 47 4.07 -11.28 -0.07
N THR A 48 4.21 -11.88 1.10
CA THR A 48 3.91 -13.30 1.31
C THR A 48 2.41 -13.56 1.17
N VAL A 49 2.06 -14.57 0.38
CA VAL A 49 0.70 -15.08 0.19
C VAL A 49 0.71 -16.59 0.33
N GLU A 50 -0.44 -17.16 0.64
CA GLU A 50 -0.62 -18.61 0.69
C GLU A 50 -1.22 -19.08 -0.65
N VAL A 51 -0.57 -20.02 -1.30
CA VAL A 51 -1.03 -20.65 -2.53
C VAL A 51 -1.40 -22.09 -2.27
N GLU A 52 -2.58 -22.51 -2.68
CA GLU A 52 -3.04 -23.88 -2.54
C GLU A 52 -2.03 -24.84 -3.19
N HIS A 53 -1.63 -25.88 -2.48
CA HIS A 53 -0.60 -26.88 -2.84
C HIS A 53 0.86 -26.39 -2.90
N MET A 54 1.14 -25.10 -2.73
CA MET A 54 2.51 -24.57 -2.68
C MET A 54 2.89 -24.01 -1.30
N GLY A 55 1.90 -23.70 -0.45
CA GLY A 55 2.12 -23.06 0.84
C GLY A 55 2.42 -21.55 0.72
N GLU A 56 3.20 -21.02 1.65
CA GLU A 56 3.59 -19.63 1.67
C GLU A 56 4.64 -19.30 0.61
N VAL A 57 4.34 -18.33 -0.25
CA VAL A 57 5.22 -17.89 -1.33
C VAL A 57 5.28 -16.37 -1.40
N LEU A 58 6.33 -15.82 -2.02
CA LEU A 58 6.42 -14.39 -2.31
C LEU A 58 5.66 -14.06 -3.59
N ALA A 59 4.62 -13.25 -3.49
CA ALA A 59 3.78 -12.88 -4.64
C ALA A 59 4.56 -12.22 -5.77
N CYS A 60 5.63 -11.48 -5.47
CA CYS A 60 6.47 -10.83 -6.47
C CYS A 60 7.44 -11.78 -7.19
N MET A 61 7.65 -12.99 -6.67
CA MET A 61 8.57 -13.97 -7.26
C MET A 61 7.84 -15.17 -7.87
N THR A 62 6.56 -15.33 -7.54
CA THR A 62 5.78 -16.49 -7.97
C THR A 62 4.91 -16.12 -9.17
N LYS A 63 5.12 -16.83 -10.26
CA LYS A 63 4.34 -16.66 -11.49
C LYS A 63 2.98 -17.33 -11.35
N VAL A 64 1.97 -16.72 -11.95
CA VAL A 64 0.62 -17.27 -11.97
C VAL A 64 0.52 -18.47 -12.90
N THR A 65 -0.29 -19.44 -12.51
CA THR A 65 -0.66 -20.61 -13.31
C THR A 65 -2.18 -20.72 -13.37
N ASP A 66 -2.70 -21.37 -14.39
CA ASP A 66 -4.14 -21.52 -14.56
C ASP A 66 -4.76 -22.32 -13.41
N GLY A 67 -5.90 -21.84 -12.90
CA GLY A 67 -6.59 -22.46 -11.76
C GLY A 67 -5.93 -22.23 -10.40
N MET A 68 -4.87 -21.40 -10.31
CA MET A 68 -4.19 -21.10 -9.04
C MET A 68 -5.15 -20.45 -8.05
N ARG A 69 -5.18 -20.97 -6.81
CA ARG A 69 -5.94 -20.39 -5.72
C ARG A 69 -4.98 -19.76 -4.69
N ILE A 70 -5.20 -18.46 -4.43
CA ILE A 70 -4.31 -17.61 -3.62
C ILE A 70 -5.10 -17.05 -2.46
N THR A 71 -4.58 -17.19 -1.25
CA THR A 71 -5.16 -16.59 -0.03
C THR A 71 -4.24 -15.49 0.47
N ILE A 72 -4.78 -14.29 0.64
CA ILE A 72 -4.02 -13.17 1.21
C ILE A 72 -4.19 -13.16 2.73
N PRO A 73 -3.08 -13.32 3.51
CA PRO A 73 -3.14 -13.35 4.95
C PRO A 73 -3.65 -12.04 5.55
N LYS A 74 -4.40 -12.13 6.66
CA LYS A 74 -4.93 -10.95 7.37
C LYS A 74 -3.84 -9.99 7.86
N VAL A 75 -2.64 -10.47 8.09
CA VAL A 75 -1.50 -9.66 8.52
C VAL A 75 -1.11 -8.64 7.43
N GLN A 76 -1.14 -9.06 6.18
CA GLN A 76 -0.87 -8.17 5.03
C GLN A 76 -1.95 -7.09 4.88
N LEU A 77 -3.21 -7.46 5.10
CA LEU A 77 -4.34 -6.53 5.06
C LEU A 77 -4.29 -5.50 6.20
N ARG A 78 -3.75 -5.88 7.36
CA ARG A 78 -3.57 -4.98 8.52
C ARG A 78 -2.42 -3.99 8.32
N ALA A 79 -1.37 -4.37 7.60
CA ALA A 79 -0.26 -3.47 7.30
C ALA A 79 -0.71 -2.25 6.48
N GLN A 80 -1.74 -2.40 5.63
CA GLN A 80 -2.36 -1.26 4.92
C GLN A 80 -3.27 -0.41 5.82
N LYS A 81 -3.75 -0.99 6.91
CA LYS A 81 -4.50 -0.29 7.95
C LYS A 81 -3.58 0.25 9.05
N SER A 82 -2.28 0.34 8.87
CA SER A 82 -1.44 1.22 9.69
C SER A 82 -1.96 2.64 9.43
N LYS A 83 -3.03 2.95 10.11
CA LYS A 83 -3.57 4.28 10.20
C LYS A 83 -2.42 5.14 10.67
N ILE A 84 -1.95 5.99 9.82
CA ILE A 84 -1.49 7.30 10.21
C ILE A 84 -2.45 7.71 11.31
N ALA A 85 -1.94 8.03 12.48
CA ALA A 85 -2.78 8.38 13.59
C ALA A 85 -3.70 9.52 13.15
N GLU A 86 -4.97 9.20 12.85
CA GLU A 86 -6.02 10.19 12.53
C GLU A 86 -6.25 11.14 13.71
N ASN A 87 -5.63 10.85 14.84
CA ASN A 87 -5.56 11.67 16.04
C ASN A 87 -4.19 12.34 16.22
N GLY A 88 -3.47 12.61 15.13
CA GLY A 88 -2.42 13.61 15.19
C GLY A 88 -3.07 14.88 15.70
N THR A 89 -2.58 15.41 16.82
CA THR A 89 -2.95 16.72 17.33
C THR A 89 -2.99 17.66 16.12
N VAL A 90 -4.15 18.27 15.87
CA VAL A 90 -4.27 19.26 14.81
C VAL A 90 -3.22 20.32 15.12
N THR A 91 -2.14 20.28 14.37
CA THR A 91 -1.05 21.20 14.57
C THR A 91 -1.50 22.50 13.94
N HIS A 92 -1.80 23.46 14.78
CA HIS A 92 -2.08 24.81 14.33
C HIS A 92 -0.74 25.46 14.03
N TYR A 93 -0.52 25.81 12.77
CA TYR A 93 0.67 26.54 12.36
C TYR A 93 0.44 28.02 12.53
N PRO A 94 1.49 28.82 12.86
CA PRO A 94 1.33 30.26 12.83
C PRO A 94 0.87 30.69 11.45
N ALA A 95 -0.26 31.37 11.38
CA ALA A 95 -0.70 31.99 10.13
C ALA A 95 0.35 33.04 9.74
N ASP A 96 0.77 33.00 8.48
CA ASP A 96 1.45 34.14 7.91
C ASP A 96 0.42 35.05 7.23
N ASP A 97 0.80 36.27 6.86
CA ASP A 97 -0.11 37.20 6.23
C ASP A 97 -0.37 36.85 4.72
N GLY A 98 -0.06 35.61 4.32
CA GLY A 98 -0.19 35.11 2.96
C GLY A 98 -1.64 34.74 2.60
N GLU A 99 -2.07 35.16 1.44
CA GLU A 99 -3.27 34.60 0.82
C GLU A 99 -2.87 33.37 0.01
N GLY A 100 -3.30 32.19 0.40
CA GLY A 100 -3.03 30.98 -0.37
C GLY A 100 -2.94 29.72 0.45
N LEU A 101 -2.40 28.68 -0.17
CA LEU A 101 -2.15 27.40 0.43
C LEU A 101 -0.65 27.20 0.60
N ASP A 102 -0.25 26.80 1.80
CA ASP A 102 1.12 26.43 2.13
C ASP A 102 1.27 24.93 2.26
N ALA A 103 2.45 24.43 2.01
CA ALA A 103 2.76 23.02 2.22
C ALA A 103 3.97 22.90 3.15
N ALA A 104 3.80 22.16 4.24
CA ALA A 104 4.88 21.76 5.12
C ALA A 104 5.17 20.27 4.94
N CYS A 105 6.40 19.95 4.54
CA CYS A 105 6.83 18.57 4.36
C CYS A 105 7.96 18.24 5.34
N ASP A 106 7.75 17.17 6.11
CA ASP A 106 8.77 16.57 6.96
C ASP A 106 9.31 15.32 6.29
N ILE A 107 10.62 15.31 6.02
CA ILE A 107 11.30 14.20 5.36
C ILE A 107 12.15 13.50 6.41
N GLY A 108 11.59 12.47 7.00
CA GLY A 108 12.29 11.59 7.93
C GLY A 108 13.08 10.48 7.22
N THR A 109 13.81 9.70 8.00
CA THR A 109 14.55 8.52 7.47
C THR A 109 13.65 7.37 7.07
N THR A 110 12.44 7.31 7.63
CA THR A 110 11.48 6.21 7.43
C THR A 110 10.14 6.67 6.87
N THR A 111 9.83 7.96 6.97
CA THR A 111 8.55 8.52 6.53
C THR A 111 8.72 9.91 5.93
N VAL A 112 7.94 10.20 4.93
CA VAL A 112 7.72 11.56 4.41
C VAL A 112 6.30 11.96 4.75
N VAL A 113 6.14 13.10 5.40
CA VAL A 113 4.85 13.63 5.82
C VAL A 113 4.67 15.01 5.19
N CYS A 114 3.55 15.22 4.52
CA CYS A 114 3.21 16.53 3.96
C CYS A 114 1.86 17.00 4.51
N HIS A 115 1.81 18.26 4.93
CA HIS A 115 0.63 18.95 5.37
C HIS A 115 0.31 20.07 4.40
N LEU A 116 -0.94 20.16 3.96
CA LEU A 116 -1.46 21.31 3.24
C LEU A 116 -2.14 22.23 4.24
N ILE A 117 -1.72 23.49 4.29
CA ILE A 117 -2.10 24.45 5.31
C ILE A 117 -2.78 25.63 4.64
N ASP A 118 -3.85 26.12 5.24
CA ASP A 118 -4.42 27.43 4.87
C ASP A 118 -3.50 28.51 5.42
N GLY A 119 -2.84 29.27 4.54
CA GLY A 119 -1.89 30.31 4.93
C GLY A 119 -2.52 31.44 5.75
N LYS A 120 -3.83 31.67 5.57
CA LYS A 120 -4.57 32.73 6.28
C LYS A 120 -4.99 32.32 7.69
N THR A 121 -5.42 31.06 7.89
CA THR A 121 -5.93 30.59 9.18
C THR A 121 -4.92 29.74 9.94
N GLY A 122 -3.92 29.15 9.27
CA GLY A 122 -2.98 28.22 9.85
C GLY A 122 -3.56 26.82 10.06
N ASP A 123 -4.76 26.54 9.55
CA ASP A 123 -5.40 25.24 9.69
C ASP A 123 -4.85 24.23 8.71
N CYS A 124 -4.62 23.01 9.17
CA CYS A 124 -4.22 21.90 8.29
C CYS A 124 -5.46 21.37 7.54
N LEU A 125 -5.46 21.54 6.23
CA LEU A 125 -6.56 21.13 5.36
C LEU A 125 -6.45 19.68 4.89
N LEU A 126 -5.23 19.21 4.68
CA LEU A 126 -4.93 17.86 4.19
C LEU A 126 -3.61 17.40 4.78
N TYR A 127 -3.56 16.13 5.11
CA TYR A 127 -2.37 15.46 5.61
C TYR A 127 -2.12 14.19 4.81
N THR A 128 -0.90 14.01 4.34
CA THR A 128 -0.47 12.77 3.69
C THR A 128 0.82 12.28 4.35
N SER A 129 1.00 10.99 4.49
CA SER A 129 2.29 10.42 4.84
C SER A 129 2.57 9.19 4.00
N ASP A 130 3.83 9.05 3.62
CA ASP A 130 4.34 7.90 2.91
C ASP A 130 5.58 7.36 3.61
N ALA A 131 5.77 6.05 3.58
CA ALA A 131 6.96 5.45 4.16
C ALA A 131 8.14 5.66 3.20
N ALA A 132 9.26 6.17 3.69
CA ALA A 132 10.46 6.46 2.90
C ALA A 132 11.09 5.21 2.23
N ASP A 133 10.56 4.02 2.49
CA ASP A 133 11.01 2.75 1.90
C ASP A 133 10.49 2.52 0.46
N GLU A 134 9.69 3.43 -0.11
CA GLU A 134 9.16 3.32 -1.47
C GLU A 134 9.95 4.10 -2.53
N LEU A 135 11.10 4.68 -2.17
CA LEU A 135 11.99 5.37 -3.08
C LEU A 135 13.15 4.48 -3.53
#